data_20f52f22c72e028daa9974b056b4ac17
#
_entry.id   20f52f22c72e028daa9974b056b4ac17
#
_cell.length_a   1.000
_cell.length_b   1.000
_cell.length_c   1.000
_cell.angle_alpha   90.00
_cell.angle_beta   90.00
_cell.angle_gamma   90.00
#
_symmetry.space_group_name_H-M   'P 1'
#
loop_
_entity.id
_entity.type
_entity.pdbx_description
1 polymer ?
#
loop_
_entity_poly.entity_id
_entity_poly.type
_entity_poly.pdbx_seq_one_letter_code
_entity_poly.pdbx_strand_id
1 'polypeptide(L)'
;RAIITRTTLQIQEAIQKNLPKSVEIKSHSHARITVAKTPDFEPPILDAAIAIVTAGTSDRPIADEAAIIASEMGANIVQIRDVGVAGLHRLLDQLELIRSADVAIVAAGREGTLPSLVAGLVDTPVIGLPVSTGYGLGGSGEAALTSMLQSCAVLSTVNIDAGFVAGAQAGMIAKSISSARNQN
;
A
#
# COMPACT_ATOMS: atom_id res chain seq x y z
N ARG A 1 19.87 -5.14 3.51
CA ARG A 1 18.59 -5.46 2.89
C ARG A 1 18.48 -4.86 1.49
N ALA A 2 17.89 -5.61 0.56
CA ALA A 2 17.48 -5.15 -0.76
C ALA A 2 16.00 -5.48 -0.98
N ILE A 3 15.25 -4.58 -1.61
CA ILE A 3 13.86 -4.78 -2.00
C ILE A 3 13.80 -4.60 -3.51
N ILE A 4 13.39 -5.64 -4.22
CA ILE A 4 13.32 -5.68 -5.68
C ILE A 4 11.83 -5.77 -6.05
N THR A 5 11.34 -4.77 -6.77
CA THR A 5 9.95 -4.68 -7.22
C THR A 5 9.79 -5.17 -8.65
N ARG A 6 8.55 -5.43 -9.06
CA ARG A 6 8.20 -5.93 -10.41
C ARG A 6 8.93 -7.23 -10.79
N THR A 7 9.26 -8.07 -9.80
CA THR A 7 9.91 -9.35 -10.06
C THR A 7 8.96 -10.32 -10.75
N THR A 8 9.45 -10.94 -11.84
CA THR A 8 8.80 -12.11 -12.47
C THR A 8 9.29 -13.39 -11.79
N LEU A 9 8.63 -14.51 -12.04
CA LEU A 9 9.08 -15.82 -11.53
C LEU A 9 10.53 -16.11 -11.93
N GLN A 10 10.90 -15.83 -13.17
CA GLN A 10 12.26 -16.00 -13.68
C GLN A 10 13.28 -15.16 -12.91
N ILE A 11 12.93 -13.89 -12.60
CA ILE A 11 13.79 -13.01 -11.78
C ILE A 11 13.91 -13.54 -10.36
N GLN A 12 12.81 -14.00 -9.76
CA GLN A 12 12.81 -14.59 -8.40
C GLN A 12 13.70 -15.82 -8.33
N GLU A 13 13.60 -16.73 -9.30
CA GLU A 13 14.45 -17.91 -9.42
C GLU A 13 15.94 -17.54 -9.60
N ALA A 14 16.22 -16.55 -10.46
CA ALA A 14 17.58 -16.06 -10.67
C ALA A 14 18.18 -15.45 -9.40
N ILE A 15 17.41 -14.66 -8.65
CA ILE A 15 17.81 -14.10 -7.35
C ILE A 15 18.14 -15.24 -6.38
N GLN A 16 17.24 -16.21 -6.26
CA GLN A 16 17.42 -17.34 -5.34
C GLN A 16 18.63 -18.19 -5.67
N LYS A 17 18.93 -18.37 -6.97
CA LYS A 17 20.08 -19.16 -7.44
C LYS A 17 21.42 -18.47 -7.25
N ASN A 18 21.46 -17.14 -7.37
CA ASN A 18 22.72 -16.40 -7.43
C ASN A 18 23.11 -15.69 -6.12
N LEU A 19 22.20 -15.56 -5.16
CA LEU A 19 22.55 -15.00 -3.86
C LEU A 19 23.18 -16.05 -2.93
N PRO A 20 24.07 -15.63 -2.02
CA PRO A 20 24.63 -16.52 -1.00
C PRO A 20 23.55 -17.16 -0.14
N LYS A 21 23.75 -18.41 0.27
CA LYS A 21 22.81 -19.14 1.15
C LYS A 21 22.57 -18.49 2.51
N SER A 22 23.47 -17.61 2.94
CA SER A 22 23.35 -16.83 4.16
C SER A 22 22.34 -15.69 4.05
N VAL A 23 21.90 -15.33 2.84
CA VAL A 23 20.90 -14.28 2.61
C VAL A 23 19.50 -14.89 2.70
N GLU A 24 18.68 -14.36 3.59
CA GLU A 24 17.25 -14.69 3.65
C GLU A 24 16.54 -14.04 2.45
N ILE A 25 15.84 -14.85 1.65
CA ILE A 25 15.10 -14.38 0.48
C ILE A 25 13.62 -14.68 0.67
N LYS A 26 12.80 -13.64 0.66
CA LYS A 26 11.34 -13.76 0.72
C LYS A 26 10.73 -13.21 -0.56
N SER A 27 10.18 -14.09 -1.38
CA SER A 27 9.49 -13.71 -2.62
C SER A 27 7.98 -13.66 -2.41
N HIS A 28 7.39 -12.52 -2.75
CA HIS A 28 5.96 -12.27 -2.72
C HIS A 28 5.44 -12.21 -4.16
N SER A 29 5.20 -13.37 -4.77
CA SER A 29 4.85 -13.48 -6.19
C SER A 29 3.59 -12.71 -6.56
N HIS A 30 2.59 -12.68 -5.67
CA HIS A 30 1.36 -11.92 -5.89
C HIS A 30 1.59 -10.41 -5.98
N ALA A 31 2.45 -9.86 -5.12
CA ALA A 31 2.84 -8.44 -5.13
C ALA A 31 4.04 -8.15 -6.06
N ARG A 32 4.61 -9.18 -6.69
CA ARG A 32 5.78 -9.08 -7.56
C ARG A 32 6.99 -8.40 -6.88
N ILE A 33 7.18 -8.69 -5.60
CA ILE A 33 8.30 -8.20 -4.78
C ILE A 33 9.14 -9.35 -4.28
N THR A 34 10.44 -9.14 -4.26
CA THR A 34 11.40 -9.99 -3.57
C THR A 34 12.20 -9.16 -2.58
N VAL A 35 12.22 -9.60 -1.33
CA VAL A 35 13.01 -8.99 -0.25
C VAL A 35 14.17 -9.92 0.06
N ALA A 36 15.39 -9.39 0.05
CA ALA A 36 16.61 -10.10 0.44
C ALA A 36 17.24 -9.40 1.65
N LYS A 37 17.53 -10.17 2.69
CA LYS A 37 18.11 -9.68 3.96
C LYS A 37 19.37 -10.43 4.31
N THR A 38 20.41 -9.72 4.73
CA THR A 38 21.58 -10.33 5.36
C THR A 38 21.24 -10.73 6.80
N PRO A 39 21.92 -11.74 7.39
CA PRO A 39 21.66 -12.18 8.77
C PRO A 39 21.73 -11.05 9.81
N ASP A 40 22.61 -10.09 9.59
CA ASP A 40 22.83 -8.96 10.51
C ASP A 40 21.83 -7.81 10.34
N PHE A 41 20.87 -7.96 9.41
CA PHE A 41 19.88 -6.90 9.19
C PHE A 41 18.74 -7.01 10.19
N GLU A 42 18.63 -6.01 11.06
CA GLU A 42 17.48 -5.82 11.94
C GLU A 42 16.49 -4.83 11.29
N PRO A 43 15.22 -5.23 11.07
CA PRO A 43 14.22 -4.31 10.57
C PRO A 43 13.93 -3.22 11.60
N PRO A 44 13.71 -1.97 11.19
CA PRO A 44 13.24 -0.94 12.10
C PRO A 44 11.86 -1.32 12.65
N ILE A 45 11.55 -0.85 13.85
CA ILE A 45 10.23 -0.99 14.47
C ILE A 45 9.72 0.43 14.73
N LEU A 46 8.56 0.76 14.16
CA LEU A 46 7.90 2.05 14.34
C LEU A 46 6.67 1.89 15.24
N ASP A 47 6.48 2.83 16.15
CA ASP A 47 5.21 3.01 16.86
C ASP A 47 4.24 3.80 15.97
N ALA A 48 3.85 3.19 14.85
CA ALA A 48 2.90 3.76 13.90
C ALA A 48 2.26 2.67 13.05
N ALA A 49 0.98 2.86 12.72
CA ALA A 49 0.17 1.95 11.94
C ALA A 49 -0.23 2.55 10.59
N ILE A 50 -0.25 1.72 9.55
CA ILE A 50 -0.69 2.10 8.21
C ILE A 50 -1.84 1.19 7.80
N ALA A 51 -3.01 1.78 7.50
CA ALA A 51 -4.14 1.08 6.92
C ALA A 51 -3.93 0.90 5.41
N ILE A 52 -4.05 -0.34 4.93
CA ILE A 52 -4.03 -0.69 3.51
C ILE A 52 -5.45 -1.09 3.12
N VAL A 53 -6.12 -0.23 2.39
CA VAL A 53 -7.53 -0.38 2.04
C VAL A 53 -7.67 -0.70 0.55
N THR A 54 -8.44 -1.74 0.19
CA THR A 54 -8.70 -2.09 -1.22
C THR A 54 -10.18 -2.07 -1.55
N ALA A 55 -10.52 -1.56 -2.74
CA ALA A 55 -11.90 -1.56 -3.24
C ALA A 55 -12.35 -2.97 -3.64
N GLY A 56 -11.48 -3.71 -4.34
CA GLY A 56 -11.75 -5.07 -4.79
C GLY A 56 -10.55 -5.99 -4.70
N THR A 57 -10.77 -7.26 -5.03
CA THR A 57 -9.71 -8.29 -5.00
C THR A 57 -8.64 -8.06 -6.07
N SER A 58 -9.01 -7.46 -7.20
CA SER A 58 -8.07 -7.10 -8.29
C SER A 58 -7.07 -6.02 -7.93
N ASP A 59 -7.36 -5.21 -6.90
CA ASP A 59 -6.47 -4.12 -6.46
C ASP A 59 -5.35 -4.63 -5.54
N ARG A 60 -5.50 -5.86 -5.01
CA ARG A 60 -4.61 -6.44 -4.01
C ARG A 60 -3.14 -6.52 -4.41
N PRO A 61 -2.76 -6.91 -5.65
CA PRO A 61 -1.35 -7.04 -6.00
C PRO A 61 -0.57 -5.74 -5.76
N ILE A 62 -1.15 -4.61 -6.13
CA ILE A 62 -0.52 -3.29 -6.00
C ILE A 62 -0.61 -2.77 -4.55
N ALA A 63 -1.73 -3.03 -3.87
CA ALA A 63 -1.89 -2.70 -2.46
C ALA A 63 -0.94 -3.53 -1.57
N ASP A 64 -0.75 -4.81 -1.87
CA ASP A 64 0.18 -5.69 -1.17
C ASP A 64 1.65 -5.26 -1.43
N GLU A 65 1.98 -4.72 -2.61
CA GLU A 65 3.27 -4.07 -2.86
C GLU A 65 3.49 -2.93 -1.86
N ALA A 66 2.53 -2.02 -1.74
CA ALA A 66 2.62 -0.90 -0.79
C ALA A 66 2.74 -1.38 0.67
N ALA A 67 1.97 -2.41 1.05
CA ALA A 67 2.01 -3.01 2.38
C ALA A 67 3.38 -3.57 2.73
N ILE A 68 4.01 -4.30 1.80
CA ILE A 68 5.34 -4.90 2.00
C ILE A 68 6.38 -3.80 2.18
N ILE A 69 6.37 -2.76 1.33
CA ILE A 69 7.31 -1.65 1.44
C ILE A 69 7.17 -0.94 2.80
N ALA A 70 5.94 -0.62 3.20
CA ALA A 70 5.67 0.05 4.47
C ALA A 70 6.07 -0.82 5.68
N SER A 71 5.79 -2.13 5.63
CA SER A 71 6.21 -3.10 6.65
C SER A 71 7.73 -3.20 6.74
N GLU A 72 8.43 -3.24 5.60
CA GLU A 72 9.89 -3.25 5.57
C GLU A 72 10.51 -1.94 6.08
N MET A 73 9.76 -0.85 6.11
CA MET A 73 10.14 0.41 6.77
C MET A 73 9.85 0.41 8.27
N GLY A 74 9.19 -0.62 8.79
CA GLY A 74 8.95 -0.85 10.22
C GLY A 74 7.56 -0.50 10.72
N ALA A 75 6.65 -0.08 9.85
CA ALA A 75 5.28 0.26 10.24
C ALA A 75 4.41 -1.00 10.48
N ASN A 76 3.47 -0.90 11.42
CA ASN A 76 2.42 -1.88 11.60
C ASN A 76 1.40 -1.78 10.47
N ILE A 77 1.07 -2.91 9.83
CA ILE A 77 0.15 -2.94 8.70
C ILE A 77 -1.21 -3.48 9.10
N VAL A 78 -2.25 -2.66 8.89
CA VAL A 78 -3.66 -3.02 9.06
C VAL A 78 -4.28 -3.19 7.68
N GLN A 79 -4.72 -4.40 7.33
CA GLN A 79 -5.27 -4.69 6.01
C GLN A 79 -6.79 -4.71 6.04
N ILE A 80 -7.42 -3.87 5.20
CA ILE A 80 -8.87 -3.78 5.02
C ILE A 80 -9.16 -4.07 3.54
N ARG A 81 -9.88 -5.13 3.29
CA ARG A 81 -10.03 -5.68 1.94
C ARG A 81 -11.47 -5.72 1.48
N ASP A 82 -11.67 -5.49 0.17
CA ASP A 82 -12.96 -5.63 -0.51
C ASP A 82 -14.06 -4.73 0.08
N VAL A 83 -13.71 -3.47 0.36
CA VAL A 83 -14.62 -2.45 0.90
C VAL A 83 -15.02 -1.40 -0.15
N GLY A 84 -15.09 -1.82 -1.42
CA GLY A 84 -15.47 -0.96 -2.53
C GLY A 84 -16.87 -0.34 -2.37
N VAL A 85 -17.09 0.76 -3.07
CA VAL A 85 -18.30 1.60 -2.98
C VAL A 85 -19.60 0.87 -3.35
N ALA A 86 -19.52 -0.21 -4.13
CA ALA A 86 -20.64 -1.07 -4.44
C ALA A 86 -21.23 -1.81 -3.22
N GLY A 87 -20.50 -1.82 -2.10
CA GLY A 87 -20.95 -2.39 -0.83
C GLY A 87 -20.53 -1.48 0.33
N LEU A 88 -21.03 -0.25 0.35
CA LEU A 88 -20.62 0.81 1.28
C LEU A 88 -20.70 0.40 2.76
N HIS A 89 -21.67 -0.45 3.12
CA HIS A 89 -21.79 -1.01 4.47
C HIS A 89 -20.49 -1.68 4.94
N ARG A 90 -19.76 -2.37 4.03
CA ARG A 90 -18.48 -3.03 4.37
C ARG A 90 -17.41 -2.02 4.74
N LEU A 91 -17.36 -0.86 4.08
CA LEU A 91 -16.47 0.23 4.44
C LEU A 91 -16.82 0.80 5.80
N LEU A 92 -18.10 1.06 6.05
CA LEU A 92 -18.56 1.64 7.31
C LEU A 92 -18.28 0.72 8.49
N ASP A 93 -18.43 -0.60 8.33
CA ASP A 93 -18.10 -1.60 9.35
C ASP A 93 -16.59 -1.62 9.72
N GLN A 94 -15.71 -1.14 8.83
CA GLN A 94 -14.26 -1.10 9.03
C GLN A 94 -13.73 0.31 9.36
N LEU A 95 -14.60 1.30 9.45
CA LEU A 95 -14.20 2.71 9.53
C LEU A 95 -13.35 3.00 10.78
N GLU A 96 -13.72 2.45 11.94
CA GLU A 96 -12.96 2.64 13.19
C GLU A 96 -11.55 2.04 13.09
N LEU A 97 -11.40 0.94 12.36
CA LEU A 97 -10.10 0.33 12.13
C LEU A 97 -9.21 1.22 11.22
N ILE A 98 -9.82 1.89 10.23
CA ILE A 98 -9.09 2.86 9.38
C ILE A 98 -8.70 4.08 10.21
N ARG A 99 -9.59 4.60 11.06
CA ARG A 99 -9.34 5.75 11.93
C ARG A 99 -8.25 5.50 12.98
N SER A 100 -8.08 4.25 13.40
CA SER A 100 -7.02 3.89 14.36
C SER A 100 -5.61 3.89 13.76
N ALA A 101 -5.49 3.96 12.43
CA ALA A 101 -4.21 4.04 11.77
C ALA A 101 -3.70 5.49 11.65
N ASP A 102 -2.40 5.65 11.53
CA ASP A 102 -1.74 6.96 11.40
C ASP A 102 -1.72 7.48 9.96
N VAL A 103 -1.80 6.56 8.99
CA VAL A 103 -1.84 6.84 7.55
C VAL A 103 -2.71 5.77 6.88
N ALA A 104 -3.48 6.14 5.87
CA ALA A 104 -4.22 5.20 5.06
C ALA A 104 -3.73 5.23 3.60
N ILE A 105 -3.43 4.05 3.03
CA ILE A 105 -3.24 3.86 1.59
C ILE A 105 -4.52 3.22 1.06
N VAL A 106 -5.17 3.85 0.11
CA VAL A 106 -6.46 3.39 -0.43
C VAL A 106 -6.32 3.09 -1.91
N ALA A 107 -6.34 1.80 -2.26
CA ALA A 107 -6.18 1.32 -3.63
C ALA A 107 -7.53 1.08 -4.30
N ALA A 108 -7.69 1.61 -5.52
CA ALA A 108 -8.89 1.43 -6.32
C ALA A 108 -8.57 1.54 -7.82
N GLY A 109 -9.10 0.60 -8.62
CA GLY A 109 -8.77 0.52 -10.04
C GLY A 109 -9.87 1.00 -10.97
N ARG A 110 -11.13 0.80 -10.66
CA ARG A 110 -12.21 1.03 -11.63
C ARG A 110 -12.47 2.51 -11.89
N GLU A 111 -13.27 3.13 -11.04
CA GLU A 111 -13.59 4.58 -11.11
C GLU A 111 -12.84 5.40 -10.06
N GLY A 112 -12.05 4.75 -9.20
CA GLY A 112 -11.21 5.42 -8.23
C GLY A 112 -11.94 6.16 -7.12
N THR A 113 -13.20 5.85 -6.83
CA THR A 113 -14.04 6.61 -5.89
C THR A 113 -13.69 6.35 -4.42
N LEU A 114 -13.22 5.14 -4.09
CA LEU A 114 -12.99 4.74 -2.69
C LEU A 114 -12.03 5.67 -1.93
N PRO A 115 -10.89 6.14 -2.48
CA PRO A 115 -10.00 7.06 -1.76
C PRO A 115 -10.67 8.36 -1.35
N SER A 116 -11.52 8.94 -2.22
CA SER A 116 -12.27 10.16 -1.91
C SER A 116 -13.29 9.93 -0.79
N LEU A 117 -13.96 8.78 -0.77
CA LEU A 117 -14.89 8.42 0.30
C LEU A 117 -14.17 8.26 1.62
N VAL A 118 -13.08 7.49 1.65
CA VAL A 118 -12.29 7.29 2.87
C VAL A 118 -11.79 8.64 3.39
N ALA A 119 -11.20 9.47 2.52
CA ALA A 119 -10.68 10.78 2.91
C ALA A 119 -11.76 11.74 3.46
N GLY A 120 -13.02 11.56 3.05
CA GLY A 120 -14.15 12.31 3.60
C GLY A 120 -14.69 11.77 4.94
N LEU A 121 -14.26 10.59 5.37
CA LEU A 121 -14.75 9.90 6.55
C LEU A 121 -13.73 9.79 7.71
N VAL A 122 -12.46 10.12 7.45
CA VAL A 122 -11.37 9.99 8.43
C VAL A 122 -10.57 11.29 8.52
N ASP A 123 -9.90 11.49 9.66
CA ASP A 123 -8.94 12.59 9.88
C ASP A 123 -7.50 12.15 9.57
N THR A 124 -7.32 10.88 9.25
CA THR A 124 -6.04 10.27 8.92
C THR A 124 -5.57 10.73 7.52
N PRO A 125 -4.29 11.06 7.32
CA PRO A 125 -3.75 11.32 5.98
C PRO A 125 -4.02 10.16 5.03
N VAL A 126 -4.61 10.46 3.86
CA VAL A 126 -4.98 9.45 2.86
C VAL A 126 -4.09 9.58 1.63
N ILE A 127 -3.54 8.45 1.19
CA ILE A 127 -2.79 8.31 -0.06
C ILE A 127 -3.63 7.45 -1.01
N GLY A 128 -4.14 8.08 -2.07
CA GLY A 128 -4.84 7.39 -3.15
C GLY A 128 -3.86 6.64 -4.05
N LEU A 129 -4.10 5.36 -4.24
CA LEU A 129 -3.31 4.46 -5.10
C LEU A 129 -4.18 3.98 -6.27
N PRO A 130 -4.12 4.65 -7.43
CA PRO A 130 -4.83 4.19 -8.61
C PRO A 130 -4.22 2.90 -9.15
N VAL A 131 -5.08 1.94 -9.51
CA VAL A 131 -4.67 0.61 -9.98
C VAL A 131 -5.15 0.37 -11.40
N SER A 132 -4.28 -0.19 -12.25
CA SER A 132 -4.56 -0.39 -13.68
C SER A 132 -5.50 -1.55 -14.00
N THR A 133 -5.93 -2.34 -13.04
CA THR A 133 -6.79 -3.52 -13.23
C THR A 133 -8.25 -3.19 -13.55
N GLY A 134 -8.61 -1.90 -13.63
CA GLY A 134 -9.90 -1.45 -14.13
C GLY A 134 -10.15 -1.84 -15.58
N TYR A 135 -11.43 -1.98 -15.95
CA TYR A 135 -11.87 -2.30 -17.31
C TYR A 135 -12.98 -1.32 -17.76
N GLY A 136 -13.33 -1.37 -19.06
CA GLY A 136 -14.31 -0.47 -19.66
C GLY A 136 -13.66 0.83 -20.17
N LEU A 137 -14.44 1.89 -20.33
CA LEU A 137 -14.01 3.16 -20.93
C LEU A 137 -12.82 3.81 -20.21
N GLY A 138 -12.76 3.66 -18.90
CA GLY A 138 -11.69 4.22 -18.06
C GLY A 138 -10.61 3.19 -17.69
N GLY A 139 -10.36 2.18 -18.53
CA GLY A 139 -9.37 1.14 -18.30
C GLY A 139 -7.95 1.67 -18.05
N SER A 140 -7.04 0.75 -17.69
CA SER A 140 -5.62 1.06 -17.42
C SER A 140 -5.36 2.05 -16.27
N GLY A 141 -6.34 2.28 -15.40
CA GLY A 141 -6.20 3.13 -14.20
C GLY A 141 -6.37 4.64 -14.44
N GLU A 142 -6.57 5.09 -15.69
CA GLU A 142 -6.70 6.51 -16.01
C GLU A 142 -7.92 7.16 -15.34
N ALA A 143 -9.09 6.49 -15.39
CA ALA A 143 -10.27 6.99 -14.71
C ALA A 143 -10.07 7.04 -13.19
N ALA A 144 -9.41 6.06 -12.61
CA ALA A 144 -9.11 6.03 -11.19
C ALA A 144 -8.18 7.20 -10.80
N LEU A 145 -7.10 7.41 -11.55
CA LEU A 145 -6.18 8.52 -11.33
C LEU A 145 -6.89 9.88 -11.45
N THR A 146 -7.65 10.08 -12.53
CA THR A 146 -8.36 11.35 -12.79
C THR A 146 -9.39 11.62 -11.69
N SER A 147 -10.14 10.61 -11.25
CA SER A 147 -11.10 10.71 -10.15
C SER A 147 -10.43 11.16 -8.85
N MET A 148 -9.30 10.55 -8.49
CA MET A 148 -8.55 10.89 -7.29
C MET A 148 -7.98 12.32 -7.36
N LEU A 149 -7.43 12.73 -8.52
CA LEU A 149 -6.90 14.09 -8.73
C LEU A 149 -7.98 15.18 -8.72
N GLN A 150 -9.21 14.84 -9.08
CA GLN A 150 -10.36 15.77 -9.05
C GLN A 150 -11.16 15.70 -7.75
N SER A 151 -10.71 14.93 -6.77
CA SER A 151 -11.40 14.82 -5.49
C SER A 151 -11.44 16.16 -4.75
N CYS A 152 -12.58 16.50 -4.17
CA CYS A 152 -12.70 17.61 -3.23
C CYS A 152 -12.32 17.22 -1.79
N ALA A 153 -12.14 15.94 -1.52
CA ALA A 153 -11.63 15.46 -0.23
C ALA A 153 -10.10 15.63 -0.15
N VAL A 154 -9.59 15.78 1.07
CA VAL A 154 -8.15 15.96 1.29
C VAL A 154 -7.42 14.63 1.17
N LEU A 155 -6.83 14.39 0.00
CA LEU A 155 -5.99 13.22 -0.23
C LEU A 155 -4.81 13.57 -1.13
N SER A 156 -3.71 12.86 -0.99
CA SER A 156 -2.63 12.87 -1.97
C SER A 156 -2.76 11.64 -2.89
N THR A 157 -2.27 11.75 -4.13
CA THR A 157 -2.39 10.67 -5.11
C THR A 157 -1.02 10.36 -5.70
N VAL A 158 -0.69 9.07 -5.76
CA VAL A 158 0.50 8.58 -6.48
C VAL A 158 0.13 8.22 -7.92
N ASN A 159 1.12 7.88 -8.75
CA ASN A 159 0.87 7.44 -10.11
C ASN A 159 0.22 6.03 -10.15
N ILE A 160 -0.36 5.66 -11.28
CA ILE A 160 -0.97 4.34 -11.52
C ILE A 160 0.04 3.23 -11.22
N ASP A 161 -0.40 2.20 -10.49
CA ASP A 161 0.39 1.05 -10.06
C ASP A 161 1.68 1.40 -9.31
N ALA A 162 1.73 2.57 -8.67
CA ALA A 162 2.88 3.01 -7.91
C ALA A 162 2.83 2.54 -6.43
N GLY A 163 2.61 1.25 -6.20
CA GLY A 163 2.53 0.66 -4.87
C GLY A 163 3.79 0.92 -4.04
N PHE A 164 4.98 0.80 -4.65
CA PHE A 164 6.24 1.15 -4.00
C PHE A 164 6.23 2.59 -3.46
N VAL A 165 5.80 3.55 -4.29
CA VAL A 165 5.81 4.98 -3.93
C VAL A 165 4.81 5.24 -2.80
N ALA A 166 3.60 4.69 -2.89
CA ALA A 166 2.59 4.81 -1.84
C ALA A 166 3.08 4.24 -0.50
N GLY A 167 3.64 3.03 -0.52
CA GLY A 167 4.19 2.38 0.66
C GLY A 167 5.37 3.14 1.27
N ALA A 168 6.29 3.64 0.44
CA ALA A 168 7.43 4.43 0.89
C ALA A 168 6.99 5.79 1.48
N GLN A 169 6.06 6.50 0.84
CA GLN A 169 5.52 7.75 1.35
C GLN A 169 4.81 7.56 2.70
N ALA A 170 3.93 6.57 2.80
CA ALA A 170 3.27 6.24 4.06
C ALA A 170 4.29 5.85 5.15
N GLY A 171 5.30 5.06 4.82
CA GLY A 171 6.37 4.69 5.73
C GLY A 171 7.19 5.90 6.23
N MET A 172 7.42 6.90 5.39
CA MET A 172 8.08 8.15 5.80
C MET A 172 7.22 8.96 6.78
N ILE A 173 5.90 9.05 6.52
CA ILE A 173 4.95 9.71 7.44
C ILE A 173 4.92 8.96 8.77
N ALA A 174 4.76 7.63 8.75
CA ALA A 174 4.76 6.78 9.94
C ALA A 174 6.04 6.93 10.75
N LYS A 175 7.20 7.02 10.10
CA LYS A 175 8.49 7.26 10.76
C LYS A 175 8.51 8.61 11.49
N SER A 176 7.99 9.67 10.85
CA SER A 176 7.93 11.00 11.47
C SER A 176 7.02 11.00 12.70
N ILE A 177 5.85 10.33 12.62
CA ILE A 177 4.91 10.19 13.74
C ILE A 177 5.55 9.39 14.89
N SER A 178 6.13 8.23 14.59
CA SER A 178 6.81 7.39 15.58
C SER A 178 7.95 8.15 16.26
N SER A 179 8.73 8.94 15.53
CA SER A 179 9.79 9.76 16.10
C SER A 179 9.25 10.84 17.04
N ALA A 180 8.12 11.47 16.72
CA ALA A 180 7.48 12.48 17.57
C ALA A 180 6.91 11.86 18.86
N ARG A 181 6.32 10.66 18.80
CA ARG A 181 5.83 9.92 19.97
C ARG A 181 6.95 9.55 20.94
N ASN A 182 8.12 9.17 20.43
CA ASN A 182 9.26 8.78 21.25
C ASN A 182 10.02 9.96 21.87
N GLN A 183 9.67 11.22 21.54
CA GLN A 183 10.25 12.42 22.13
C GLN A 183 9.43 13.00 23.30
N ASN A 184 8.23 12.48 23.51
CA ASN A 184 7.33 12.84 24.62
C ASN A 184 7.35 11.76 25.70
#